data_a695dfa6381d85a4493f893580fd8754
#
_entry.id   a695dfa6381d85a4493f893580fd8754
#
_cell.length_a   1.000
_cell.length_b   1.000
_cell.length_c   1.000
_cell.angle_alpha   90.00
_cell.angle_beta   90.00
_cell.angle_gamma   90.00
#
_symmetry.space_group_name_H-M   'P 1'
#
loop_
_entity.id
_entity.type
_entity.pdbx_description
1 polymer ?
#
loop_
_entity_poly.entity_id
_entity_poly.type
_entity_poly.pdbx_seq_one_letter_code
_entity_poly.pdbx_strand_id
1 'polypeptide(L)'
;FRVERICRSDSMSAIPLERARFDLALSCDALRERGYQVETNELYLVTKAGQLDVTIYGSGRVLFHPLNDKAKAKEVAQTLFDMLVPER
;
A
#
# COMPACT_ATOMS: atom_id res chain seq x y z
N PHE A 1 2.26 5.70 10.85
CA PHE A 1 1.01 5.58 10.08
C PHE A 1 -0.10 5.04 10.97
N ARG A 2 -1.32 5.27 10.55
CA ARG A 2 -2.50 4.70 11.21
C ARG A 2 -3.27 3.82 10.24
N VAL A 3 -4.00 2.86 10.81
CA VAL A 3 -4.83 1.94 10.03
C VAL A 3 -6.28 2.20 10.39
N GLU A 4 -7.12 2.40 9.37
CA GLU A 4 -8.55 2.63 9.53
C GLU A 4 -9.34 1.63 8.71
N ARG A 5 -10.47 1.20 9.24
CA ARG A 5 -11.42 0.39 8.52
C ARG A 5 -12.26 1.29 7.61
N ILE A 6 -12.35 0.91 6.34
CA ILE A 6 -13.25 1.62 5.43
C ILE A 6 -14.68 1.18 5.73
N CYS A 7 -15.55 2.16 5.89
CA CYS A 7 -16.92 1.97 6.33
C CYS A 7 -17.66 0.94 5.47
N ARG A 8 -18.27 -0.06 6.11
CA ARG A 8 -19.13 -1.09 5.49
C ARG A 8 -18.47 -1.96 4.42
N SER A 9 -17.15 -2.05 4.40
CA SER A 9 -16.49 -2.94 3.46
C SER A 9 -15.41 -3.77 4.16
N ASP A 10 -15.00 -4.86 3.51
CA ASP A 10 -13.90 -5.69 3.98
C ASP A 10 -12.56 -5.09 3.55
N SER A 11 -12.44 -3.78 3.69
CA SER A 11 -11.26 -3.04 3.28
C SER A 11 -10.67 -2.26 4.43
N MET A 12 -9.35 -2.15 4.45
CA MET A 12 -8.60 -1.38 5.43
C MET A 12 -7.75 -0.36 4.69
N SER A 13 -7.49 0.76 5.36
CA SER A 13 -6.66 1.84 4.81
C SER A 13 -5.53 2.14 5.77
N ALA A 14 -4.30 2.21 5.25
CA ALA A 14 -3.15 2.67 6.01
C ALA A 14 -2.80 4.08 5.54
N ILE A 15 -2.74 5.01 6.48
CA ILE A 15 -2.54 6.43 6.20
C ILE A 15 -1.29 6.92 6.95
N PRO A 16 -0.28 7.47 6.24
CA PRO A 16 0.88 8.03 6.92
C PRO A 16 0.48 9.18 7.86
N LEU A 17 1.12 9.28 9.00
CA LEU A 17 0.86 10.34 9.97
C LEU A 17 1.39 11.69 9.49
N GLU A 18 2.41 11.68 8.66
CA GLU A 18 2.96 12.88 8.04
C GLU A 18 2.69 12.84 6.55
N ARG A 19 2.67 14.01 5.92
CA ARG A 19 2.55 14.08 4.47
C ARG A 19 3.74 13.37 3.85
N ALA A 20 3.45 12.27 3.17
CA ALA A 20 4.44 11.50 2.46
C ALA A 20 3.97 11.32 1.02
N ARG A 21 4.90 11.41 0.09
CA ARG A 21 4.63 11.05 -1.29
C ARG A 21 5.62 9.99 -1.71
N PHE A 22 5.13 9.02 -2.44
CA PHE A 22 5.96 7.93 -2.95
C PHE A 22 6.14 8.07 -4.46
N ASP A 23 7.34 7.74 -4.91
CA ASP A 23 7.60 7.62 -6.33
C ASP A 23 7.03 6.29 -6.81
N LEU A 24 5.93 6.33 -7.55
CA LEU A 24 5.23 5.12 -7.97
C LEU A 24 6.07 4.29 -8.93
N ALA A 25 6.83 4.90 -9.82
CA ALA A 25 7.66 4.17 -10.76
C ALA A 25 8.78 3.41 -10.06
N LEU A 26 9.51 4.07 -9.16
CA LEU A 26 10.57 3.45 -8.38
C LEU A 26 10.03 2.41 -7.41
N SER A 27 8.90 2.68 -6.79
CA SER A 27 8.23 1.73 -5.90
C SER A 27 7.77 0.50 -6.65
N CYS A 28 7.25 0.67 -7.87
CA CYS A 28 6.87 -0.44 -8.74
C CYS A 28 8.07 -1.35 -9.02
N ASP A 29 9.20 -0.77 -9.40
CA ASP A 29 10.42 -1.53 -9.66
C ASP A 29 10.92 -2.27 -8.42
N ALA A 30 10.90 -1.61 -7.26
CA ALA A 30 11.31 -2.22 -6.01
C ALA A 30 10.45 -3.42 -5.64
N LEU A 31 9.14 -3.32 -5.85
CA LEU A 31 8.23 -4.43 -5.58
C LEU A 31 8.41 -5.57 -6.56
N ARG A 32 8.63 -5.27 -7.83
CA ARG A 32 8.88 -6.30 -8.85
C ARG A 32 10.15 -7.08 -8.56
N GLU A 33 11.19 -6.42 -8.09
CA GLU A 33 12.44 -7.07 -7.71
C GLU A 33 12.25 -8.06 -6.58
N ARG A 34 11.22 -7.88 -5.76
CA ARG A 34 10.90 -8.78 -4.67
C ARG A 34 9.88 -9.86 -5.04
N GLY A 35 9.50 -9.94 -6.31
CA GLY A 35 8.62 -10.97 -6.83
C GLY A 35 7.13 -10.62 -6.82
N TYR A 36 6.78 -9.39 -6.52
CA TYR A 36 5.39 -8.95 -6.57
C TYR A 36 4.95 -8.69 -8.01
N GLN A 37 3.70 -9.00 -8.30
CA GLN A 37 3.07 -8.57 -9.55
C GLN A 37 2.53 -7.17 -9.32
N VAL A 38 2.97 -6.20 -10.10
CA VAL A 38 2.65 -4.80 -9.90
C VAL A 38 2.21 -4.16 -11.20
N GLU A 39 1.12 -3.39 -11.14
CA GLU A 39 0.70 -2.51 -12.22
C GLU A 39 0.63 -1.10 -11.68
N THR A 40 1.04 -0.13 -12.47
CA THR A 40 1.04 1.26 -12.04
C THR A 40 0.55 2.20 -13.14
N ASN A 41 -0.03 3.31 -12.73
CA ASN A 41 -0.33 4.44 -13.61
C ASN A 41 0.11 5.73 -12.92
N GLU A 42 -0.33 6.89 -13.43
CA GLU A 42 0.09 8.18 -12.89
C GLU A 42 -0.45 8.47 -11.50
N LEU A 43 -1.51 7.78 -11.07
CA LEU A 43 -2.23 8.08 -9.85
C LEU A 43 -1.98 7.07 -8.74
N TYR A 44 -1.82 5.81 -9.08
CA TYR A 44 -1.69 4.75 -8.09
C TYR A 44 -0.94 3.55 -8.64
N LEU A 45 -0.61 2.66 -7.72
CA LEU A 45 0.05 1.40 -7.99
C LEU A 45 -0.79 0.28 -7.37
N VAL A 46 -1.01 -0.80 -8.12
CA VAL A 46 -1.78 -1.96 -7.65
C VAL A 46 -0.88 -3.17 -7.61
N THR A 47 -0.92 -3.88 -6.49
CA THR A 47 -0.16 -5.12 -6.33
C THR A 47 -0.97 -6.12 -5.52
N LYS A 48 -0.43 -7.31 -5.37
CA LYS A 48 -1.02 -8.33 -4.49
C LYS A 48 -0.01 -8.75 -3.43
N ALA A 49 -0.46 -8.78 -2.19
CA ALA A 49 0.30 -9.29 -1.06
C ALA A 49 -0.42 -10.55 -0.55
N GLY A 50 0.03 -11.72 -1.02
CA GLY A 50 -0.68 -12.97 -0.76
C GLY A 50 -2.04 -12.97 -1.45
N GLN A 51 -3.13 -13.04 -0.67
CA GLN A 51 -4.50 -12.99 -1.19
C GLN A 51 -5.11 -11.58 -1.14
N LEU A 52 -4.34 -10.59 -0.70
CA LEU A 52 -4.83 -9.23 -0.58
C LEU A 52 -4.55 -8.42 -1.84
N ASP A 53 -5.56 -7.71 -2.30
CA ASP A 53 -5.39 -6.67 -3.33
C ASP A 53 -4.96 -5.39 -2.62
N VAL A 54 -3.84 -4.84 -3.06
CA VAL A 54 -3.25 -3.65 -2.44
C VAL A 54 -3.19 -2.53 -3.46
N THR A 55 -3.73 -1.38 -3.11
CA THR A 55 -3.64 -0.17 -3.93
C THR A 55 -2.85 0.88 -3.16
N ILE A 56 -1.79 1.39 -3.77
CA ILE A 56 -0.92 2.38 -3.16
C ILE A 56 -1.02 3.68 -3.95
N TYR A 57 -1.47 4.74 -3.28
CA TYR A 57 -1.57 6.06 -3.89
C TYR A 57 -0.28 6.86 -3.70
N GLY A 58 0.00 7.75 -4.65
CA GLY A 58 1.15 8.63 -4.55
C GLY A 58 1.20 9.48 -3.29
N SER A 59 0.02 9.76 -2.71
CA SER A 59 -0.08 10.48 -1.43
C SER A 59 0.38 9.65 -0.21
N GLY A 60 0.72 8.39 -0.40
CA GLY A 60 1.15 7.51 0.66
C GLY A 60 0.06 6.64 1.24
N ARG A 61 -1.19 6.86 0.87
CA ARG A 61 -2.31 6.06 1.34
C ARG A 61 -2.30 4.68 0.69
N VAL A 62 -2.52 3.65 1.48
CA VAL A 62 -2.56 2.27 1.01
C VAL A 62 -3.90 1.65 1.37
N LEU A 63 -4.54 0.99 0.40
CA LEU A 63 -5.80 0.29 0.60
C LEU A 63 -5.58 -1.22 0.48
N PHE A 64 -6.20 -1.97 1.38
CA PHE A 64 -6.16 -3.44 1.38
C PHE A 64 -7.56 -4.01 1.25
N HIS A 65 -7.73 -5.01 0.39
CA HIS A 65 -9.01 -5.67 0.20
C HIS A 65 -8.78 -7.13 -0.26
N PRO A 66 -9.50 -8.13 0.26
CA PRO A 66 -10.36 -8.10 1.44
C PRO A 66 -9.55 -8.26 2.73
N LEU A 67 -9.81 -7.44 3.73
CA LEU A 67 -9.08 -7.51 4.99
C LEU A 67 -9.92 -6.92 6.12
N ASN A 68 -10.16 -7.72 7.17
CA ASN A 68 -10.93 -7.33 8.35
C ASN A 68 -10.10 -7.22 9.62
N ASP A 69 -8.82 -7.52 9.56
CA ASP A 69 -7.97 -7.62 10.73
C ASP A 69 -7.03 -6.41 10.77
N LYS A 70 -7.24 -5.54 11.75
CA LYS A 70 -6.46 -4.31 11.91
C LYS A 70 -4.99 -4.60 12.21
N ALA A 71 -4.72 -5.64 13.00
CA ALA A 71 -3.35 -6.03 13.34
C ALA A 71 -2.61 -6.52 12.09
N LYS A 72 -3.27 -7.32 11.26
CA LYS A 72 -2.68 -7.81 10.03
C LYS A 72 -2.49 -6.69 9.02
N ALA A 73 -3.43 -5.77 8.93
CA ALA A 73 -3.29 -4.59 8.07
C ALA A 73 -2.07 -3.76 8.45
N LYS A 74 -1.85 -3.56 9.73
CA LYS A 74 -0.69 -2.84 10.24
C LYS A 74 0.61 -3.55 9.89
N GLU A 75 0.66 -4.86 10.03
CA GLU A 75 1.83 -5.66 9.69
C GLU A 75 2.17 -5.59 8.20
N VAL A 76 1.18 -5.79 7.35
CA VAL A 76 1.35 -5.73 5.90
C VAL A 76 1.73 -4.31 5.47
N ALA A 77 1.08 -3.30 6.03
CA ALA A 77 1.38 -1.90 5.72
C ALA A 77 2.82 -1.54 6.09
N GLN A 78 3.30 -1.97 7.24
CA GLN A 78 4.68 -1.71 7.67
C GLN A 78 5.67 -2.35 6.68
N THR A 79 5.41 -3.58 6.28
CA THR A 79 6.25 -4.27 5.29
C THR A 79 6.28 -3.52 3.97
N LEU A 80 5.12 -3.06 3.50
CA LEU A 80 5.04 -2.31 2.24
C LEU A 80 5.73 -0.95 2.34
N PHE A 81 5.51 -0.21 3.42
CA PHE A 81 6.16 1.10 3.59
C PHE A 81 7.68 0.99 3.63
N ASP A 82 8.21 -0.12 4.16
CA ASP A 82 9.65 -0.36 4.15
C ASP A 82 10.21 -0.60 2.75
N MET A 83 9.38 -1.05 1.82
CA MET A 83 9.76 -1.31 0.43
C MET A 83 9.49 -0.15 -0.51
N LEU A 84 8.59 0.76 -0.15
CA LEU A 84 8.22 1.88 -1.00
C LEU A 84 9.33 2.93 -1.05
N VAL A 85 9.47 3.56 -2.22
CA VAL A 85 10.47 4.59 -2.44
C VAL A 85 9.84 5.96 -2.30
N PRO A 86 10.26 6.78 -1.33
CA PRO A 86 9.67 8.10 -1.16
C PRO A 86 10.08 9.03 -2.31
N GLU A 87 9.16 9.88 -2.69
CA GLU A 87 9.41 10.94 -3.66
C GLU A 87 10.27 12.03 -3.01
N ARG A 88 11.29 12.47 -3.71
CA ARG A 88 12.18 13.52 -3.23
C ARG A 88 11.76 14.88 -3.74
#